data_448869fbaeef4f9068991e85de81b447
#
_entry.id   448869fbaeef4f9068991e85de81b447
#
_cell.length_a   1.000
_cell.length_b   1.000
_cell.length_c   1.000
_cell.angle_alpha   90.00
_cell.angle_beta   90.00
_cell.angle_gamma   90.00
#
_symmetry.space_group_name_H-M   'P 1'
#
loop_
_entity.id
_entity.type
_entity.pdbx_description
1 polymer ?
#
loop_
_entity_poly.entity_id
_entity_poly.type
_entity_poly.pdbx_seq_one_letter_code
_entity_poly.pdbx_strand_id
1 'polypeptide(L)'
;VALESTGDAEQLKEVGRKIAMHVAGTPTPPLALNSDELDPAVVAKEREIQTQTAMESGKPREIAEKMVEGRIRKWQEEVVLLKQPFVMNPDQTIEQLVAETAKAVGASVSVKGFVRFALGEGVEKTEGPDFAAEVAAMSGQA
;
A
#
# COMPACT_ATOMS: atom_id res chain seq x y z
N VAL A 1 -6.58 -7.04 9.25
CA VAL A 1 -5.20 -7.49 9.51
C VAL A 1 -5.27 -8.75 10.37
N ALA A 2 -4.54 -9.78 9.99
CA ALA A 2 -4.40 -11.02 10.74
C ALA A 2 -3.04 -11.03 11.45
N LEU A 3 -3.05 -11.25 12.76
CA LEU A 3 -1.86 -11.43 13.60
C LEU A 3 -1.82 -12.85 14.17
N GLU A 4 -0.62 -13.40 14.29
CA GLU A 4 -0.36 -14.66 14.98
C GLU A 4 0.61 -14.41 16.13
N SER A 5 0.24 -14.87 17.33
CA SER A 5 1.03 -14.77 18.55
C SER A 5 0.44 -15.65 19.64
N THR A 6 1.27 -15.99 20.63
CA THR A 6 0.85 -16.60 21.90
C THR A 6 0.78 -15.58 23.05
N GLY A 7 0.98 -14.29 22.76
CA GLY A 7 0.96 -13.19 23.73
C GLY A 7 -0.45 -12.76 24.15
N ASP A 8 -0.51 -11.70 24.94
CA ASP A 8 -1.76 -11.13 25.46
C ASP A 8 -2.70 -10.66 24.35
N ALA A 9 -3.92 -11.18 24.33
CA ALA A 9 -4.89 -10.97 23.27
C ALA A 9 -5.36 -9.50 23.17
N GLU A 10 -5.48 -8.78 24.28
CA GLU A 10 -5.96 -7.38 24.27
C GLU A 10 -4.88 -6.45 23.71
N GLN A 11 -3.62 -6.65 24.05
CA GLN A 11 -2.52 -5.90 23.47
C GLN A 11 -2.37 -6.19 21.98
N LEU A 12 -2.50 -7.44 21.56
CA LEU A 12 -2.48 -7.83 20.14
C LEU A 12 -3.64 -7.21 19.35
N LYS A 13 -4.82 -7.16 19.93
CA LYS A 13 -5.99 -6.52 19.31
C LYS A 13 -5.79 -5.01 19.12
N GLU A 14 -5.18 -4.34 20.10
CA GLU A 14 -4.85 -2.92 19.98
C GLU A 14 -3.87 -2.66 18.84
N VAL A 15 -2.78 -3.44 18.76
CA VAL A 15 -1.79 -3.30 17.69
C VAL A 15 -2.39 -3.67 16.32
N GLY A 16 -3.17 -4.74 16.25
CA GLY A 16 -3.88 -5.13 15.03
C GLY A 16 -4.79 -4.01 14.52
N ARG A 17 -5.48 -3.30 15.42
CA ARG A 17 -6.29 -2.13 15.06
C ARG A 17 -5.42 -0.98 14.54
N LYS A 18 -4.28 -0.69 15.17
CA LYS A 18 -3.35 0.36 14.71
C LYS A 18 -2.81 0.07 13.31
N ILE A 19 -2.44 -1.20 13.05
CA ILE A 19 -1.97 -1.61 11.71
C ILE A 19 -3.13 -1.55 10.70
N ALA A 20 -4.34 -1.94 11.07
CA ALA A 20 -5.51 -1.83 10.19
C ALA A 20 -5.83 -0.37 9.84
N MET A 21 -5.72 0.55 10.80
CA MET A 21 -5.87 1.99 10.55
C MET A 21 -4.78 2.52 9.63
N HIS A 22 -3.53 2.03 9.75
CA HIS A 22 -2.47 2.36 8.82
C HIS A 22 -2.80 1.89 7.40
N VAL A 23 -3.21 0.63 7.20
CA VAL A 23 -3.58 0.06 5.89
C VAL A 23 -4.71 0.85 5.24
N ALA A 24 -5.68 1.34 6.04
CA ALA A 24 -6.79 2.14 5.53
C ALA A 24 -6.41 3.58 5.20
N GLY A 25 -5.50 4.18 5.98
CA GLY A 25 -5.19 5.62 5.95
C GLY A 25 -3.87 5.99 5.28
N THR A 26 -3.05 5.03 4.90
CA THR A 26 -1.78 5.33 4.22
C THR A 26 -2.01 5.91 2.82
N PRO A 27 -1.25 6.95 2.39
CA PRO A 27 -1.37 7.52 1.06
C PRO A 27 -1.08 6.50 -0.06
N THR A 28 -0.11 5.60 0.16
CA THR A 28 0.23 4.52 -0.75
C THR A 28 -0.28 3.20 -0.18
N PRO A 29 -1.38 2.64 -0.71
CA PRO A 29 -1.90 1.37 -0.23
C PRO A 29 -0.86 0.25 -0.37
N PRO A 30 -0.63 -0.57 0.66
CA PRO A 30 0.27 -1.70 0.54
C PRO A 30 -0.28 -2.73 -0.45
N LEU A 31 0.62 -3.26 -1.29
CA LEU A 31 0.31 -4.31 -2.28
C LEU A 31 0.64 -5.70 -1.76
N ALA A 32 1.60 -5.80 -0.84
CA ALA A 32 2.04 -7.07 -0.26
C ALA A 32 2.46 -6.86 1.19
N LEU A 33 2.49 -7.93 1.96
CA LEU A 33 2.99 -7.93 3.33
C LEU A 33 4.52 -7.84 3.35
N ASN A 34 5.17 -8.69 2.54
CA ASN A 34 6.62 -8.79 2.38
C ASN A 34 7.03 -8.55 0.92
N SER A 35 8.30 -8.26 0.70
CA SER A 35 8.83 -8.05 -0.66
C SER A 35 8.71 -9.29 -1.55
N ASP A 36 8.82 -10.48 -0.95
CA ASP A 36 8.75 -11.77 -1.66
C ASP A 36 7.32 -12.12 -2.12
N GLU A 37 6.31 -11.46 -1.56
CA GLU A 37 4.90 -11.62 -1.93
C GLU A 37 4.46 -10.65 -3.04
N LEU A 38 5.32 -9.71 -3.44
CA LEU A 38 5.03 -8.84 -4.57
C LEU A 38 4.92 -9.64 -5.86
N ASP A 39 3.84 -9.42 -6.62
CA ASP A 39 3.67 -10.04 -7.92
C ASP A 39 4.83 -9.62 -8.85
N PRO A 40 5.61 -10.58 -9.36
CA PRO A 40 6.72 -10.30 -10.28
C PRO A 40 6.29 -9.50 -11.52
N ALA A 41 5.07 -9.67 -12.00
CA ALA A 41 4.53 -8.93 -13.13
C ALA A 41 4.34 -7.44 -12.80
N VAL A 42 3.90 -7.14 -11.58
CA VAL A 42 3.76 -5.75 -11.08
C VAL A 42 5.14 -5.11 -10.93
N VAL A 43 6.11 -5.82 -10.38
CA VAL A 43 7.51 -5.33 -10.25
C VAL A 43 8.13 -5.09 -11.62
N ALA A 44 7.92 -6.01 -12.59
CA ALA A 44 8.44 -5.86 -13.94
C ALA A 44 7.84 -4.65 -14.67
N LYS A 45 6.54 -4.44 -14.53
CA LYS A 45 5.84 -3.28 -15.11
C LYS A 45 6.35 -1.96 -14.51
N GLU A 46 6.51 -1.90 -13.20
CA GLU A 46 7.05 -0.71 -12.54
C GLU A 46 8.49 -0.43 -12.99
N ARG A 47 9.33 -1.48 -13.12
CA ARG A 47 10.69 -1.37 -13.65
C ARG A 47 10.70 -0.80 -15.08
N GLU A 48 9.81 -1.24 -15.94
CA GLU A 48 9.70 -0.74 -17.31
C GLU A 48 9.34 0.76 -17.32
N ILE A 49 8.34 1.18 -16.54
CA ILE A 49 7.93 2.58 -16.39
C ILE A 49 9.10 3.43 -15.91
N GLN A 50 9.80 3.00 -14.87
CA GLN A 50 10.93 3.73 -14.32
C GLN A 50 12.11 3.82 -15.30
N THR A 51 12.34 2.77 -16.10
CA THR A 51 13.37 2.75 -17.14
C THR A 51 13.03 3.75 -18.25
N GLN A 52 11.78 3.74 -18.74
CA GLN A 52 11.32 4.66 -19.77
C GLN A 52 11.44 6.11 -19.28
N THR A 53 10.97 6.41 -18.08
CA THR A 53 11.09 7.75 -17.46
C THR A 53 12.56 8.19 -17.35
N ALA A 54 13.47 7.29 -16.99
CA ALA A 54 14.89 7.60 -16.90
C ALA A 54 15.51 7.88 -18.27
N MET A 55 15.11 7.15 -19.30
CA MET A 55 15.57 7.36 -20.69
C MET A 55 15.03 8.68 -21.27
N GLU A 56 13.78 9.04 -21.04
CA GLU A 56 13.17 10.30 -21.45
C GLU A 56 13.89 11.51 -20.84
N SER A 57 14.53 11.35 -19.68
CA SER A 57 15.37 12.39 -19.07
C SER A 57 16.76 12.54 -19.72
N GLY A 58 17.01 11.90 -20.89
CA GLY A 58 18.24 12.03 -21.66
C GLY A 58 19.43 11.25 -21.14
N LYS A 59 19.22 10.27 -20.23
CA LYS A 59 20.30 9.45 -19.67
C LYS A 59 20.59 8.23 -20.54
N PRO A 60 21.88 7.87 -20.73
CA PRO A 60 22.25 6.63 -21.38
C PRO A 60 21.61 5.42 -20.69
N ARG A 61 21.24 4.41 -21.47
CA ARG A 61 20.51 3.22 -20.99
C ARG A 61 21.18 2.54 -19.78
N GLU A 62 22.51 2.37 -19.82
CA GLU A 62 23.27 1.75 -18.74
C GLU A 62 23.17 2.54 -17.41
N ILE A 63 23.13 3.87 -17.49
CA ILE A 63 22.95 4.73 -16.30
C ILE A 63 21.50 4.68 -15.85
N ALA A 64 20.54 4.67 -16.77
CA ALA A 64 19.13 4.54 -16.47
C ALA A 64 18.84 3.22 -15.72
N GLU A 65 19.36 2.08 -16.18
CA GLU A 65 19.18 0.78 -15.56
C GLU A 65 19.71 0.74 -14.12
N LYS A 66 20.92 1.30 -13.87
CA LYS A 66 21.46 1.39 -12.50
C LYS A 66 20.61 2.28 -11.57
N MET A 67 20.09 3.38 -12.09
CA MET A 67 19.21 4.27 -11.33
C MET A 67 17.87 3.60 -11.01
N VAL A 68 17.36 2.82 -11.96
CA VAL A 68 16.08 2.10 -11.81
C VAL A 68 16.15 1.08 -10.68
N GLU A 69 17.28 0.37 -10.50
CA GLU A 69 17.45 -0.55 -9.36
C GLU A 69 17.21 0.14 -8.01
N GLY A 70 17.78 1.33 -7.82
CA GLY A 70 17.57 2.11 -6.60
C GLY A 70 16.13 2.59 -6.43
N ARG A 71 15.48 2.99 -7.54
CA ARG A 71 14.09 3.43 -7.54
C ARG A 71 13.12 2.28 -7.25
N ILE A 72 13.36 1.11 -7.84
CA ILE A 72 12.54 -0.09 -7.58
C ILE A 72 12.66 -0.51 -6.11
N ARG A 73 13.86 -0.46 -5.53
CA ARG A 73 14.03 -0.74 -4.09
C ARG A 73 13.21 0.21 -3.24
N LYS A 74 13.29 1.51 -3.53
CA LYS A 74 12.51 2.53 -2.83
C LYS A 74 11.01 2.32 -3.02
N TRP A 75 10.56 2.05 -4.24
CA TRP A 75 9.16 1.76 -4.52
C TRP A 75 8.67 0.52 -3.74
N GLN A 76 9.48 -0.55 -3.65
CA GLN A 76 9.15 -1.71 -2.83
C GLN A 76 8.99 -1.34 -1.35
N GLU A 77 9.80 -0.43 -0.82
CA GLU A 77 9.65 0.07 0.56
C GLU A 77 8.34 0.85 0.74
N GLU A 78 7.85 1.50 -0.31
CA GLU A 78 6.60 2.25 -0.29
C GLU A 78 5.35 1.37 -0.41
N VAL A 79 5.43 0.19 -1.05
CA VAL A 79 4.27 -0.69 -1.31
C VAL A 79 4.25 -1.97 -0.48
N VAL A 80 5.28 -2.24 0.32
CA VAL A 80 5.36 -3.40 1.22
C VAL A 80 4.97 -2.97 2.63
N LEU A 81 3.88 -3.54 3.17
CA LEU A 81 3.29 -3.13 4.45
C LEU A 81 4.32 -3.06 5.59
N LEU A 82 5.13 -4.10 5.77
CA LEU A 82 6.09 -4.15 6.88
C LEU A 82 7.18 -3.08 6.80
N LYS A 83 7.49 -2.59 5.59
CA LYS A 83 8.51 -1.56 5.35
C LYS A 83 7.96 -0.14 5.39
N GLN A 84 6.65 0.02 5.31
CA GLN A 84 6.03 1.35 5.32
C GLN A 84 6.25 2.06 6.66
N PRO A 85 6.53 3.39 6.63
CA PRO A 85 6.50 4.23 7.83
C PRO A 85 5.09 4.21 8.43
N PHE A 86 4.99 3.99 9.73
CA PHE A 86 3.70 3.93 10.40
C PHE A 86 3.01 5.30 10.42
N VAL A 87 1.78 5.42 9.92
CA VAL A 87 1.09 6.72 9.78
C VAL A 87 0.93 7.49 11.08
N MET A 88 0.87 6.80 12.22
CA MET A 88 0.74 7.44 13.55
C MET A 88 2.11 7.79 14.18
N ASN A 89 3.19 7.19 13.69
CA ASN A 89 4.57 7.46 14.09
C ASN A 89 5.51 7.21 12.91
N PRO A 90 5.76 8.21 12.04
CA PRO A 90 6.55 8.04 10.81
C PRO A 90 8.02 7.68 11.03
N ASP A 91 8.54 7.86 12.24
CA ASP A 91 9.92 7.47 12.60
C ASP A 91 10.07 5.96 12.81
N GLN A 92 8.97 5.22 12.78
CA GLN A 92 8.89 3.79 13.01
C GLN A 92 8.21 3.09 11.83
N THR A 93 8.78 1.99 11.36
CA THR A 93 8.12 1.13 10.36
C THR A 93 7.11 0.19 11.03
N ILE A 94 6.20 -0.37 10.22
CA ILE A 94 5.25 -1.40 10.71
C ILE A 94 6.01 -2.62 11.26
N GLU A 95 7.11 -3.03 10.63
CA GLU A 95 7.96 -4.13 11.13
C GLU A 95 8.53 -3.83 12.52
N GLN A 96 9.01 -2.60 12.73
CA GLN A 96 9.51 -2.16 14.05
C GLN A 96 8.40 -2.13 15.10
N LEU A 97 7.21 -1.67 14.74
CA LEU A 97 6.04 -1.69 15.62
C LEU A 97 5.70 -3.12 16.06
N VAL A 98 5.71 -4.08 15.11
CA VAL A 98 5.47 -5.50 15.40
C VAL A 98 6.55 -6.07 16.32
N ALA A 99 7.83 -5.75 16.06
CA ALA A 99 8.95 -6.20 16.88
C ALA A 99 8.91 -5.64 18.32
N GLU A 100 8.53 -4.38 18.49
CA GLU A 100 8.33 -3.77 19.82
C GLU A 100 7.15 -4.40 20.56
N THR A 101 6.07 -4.67 19.84
CA THR A 101 4.92 -5.39 20.41
C THR A 101 5.33 -6.78 20.89
N ALA A 102 6.10 -7.52 20.11
CA ALA A 102 6.61 -8.84 20.50
C ALA A 102 7.41 -8.79 21.80
N LYS A 103 8.24 -7.76 22.00
CA LYS A 103 8.97 -7.53 23.24
C LYS A 103 8.02 -7.21 24.40
N ALA A 104 7.02 -6.36 24.17
CA ALA A 104 6.08 -5.95 25.21
C ALA A 104 5.19 -7.10 25.71
N VAL A 105 4.73 -7.95 24.80
CA VAL A 105 3.87 -9.11 25.15
C VAL A 105 4.68 -10.33 25.58
N GLY A 106 6.01 -10.30 25.46
CA GLY A 106 6.90 -11.42 25.82
C GLY A 106 6.71 -12.66 24.95
N ALA A 107 6.21 -12.50 23.73
CA ALA A 107 5.93 -13.58 22.78
C ALA A 107 6.22 -13.12 21.36
N SER A 108 6.46 -14.07 20.43
CA SER A 108 6.59 -13.74 19.01
C SER A 108 5.26 -13.20 18.49
N VAL A 109 5.35 -12.15 17.67
CA VAL A 109 4.21 -11.58 16.96
C VAL A 109 4.54 -11.54 15.47
N SER A 110 3.66 -12.05 14.63
CA SER A 110 3.79 -11.98 13.19
C SER A 110 2.49 -11.50 12.55
N VAL A 111 2.62 -10.64 11.54
CA VAL A 111 1.51 -10.31 10.65
C VAL A 111 1.40 -11.42 9.61
N LYS A 112 0.21 -12.00 9.46
CA LYS A 112 -0.04 -13.09 8.50
C LYS A 112 -0.72 -12.62 7.23
N GLY A 113 -1.29 -11.45 7.26
CA GLY A 113 -1.94 -10.87 6.09
C GLY A 113 -2.83 -9.69 6.45
N PHE A 114 -3.28 -9.03 5.42
CA PHE A 114 -4.25 -7.96 5.51
C PHE A 114 -5.20 -8.00 4.32
N VAL A 115 -6.37 -7.42 4.50
CA VAL A 115 -7.34 -7.17 3.43
C VAL A 115 -7.74 -5.70 3.52
N ARG A 116 -7.77 -5.03 2.39
CA ARG A 116 -8.23 -3.66 2.26
C ARG A 116 -9.40 -3.63 1.28
N PHE A 117 -10.46 -2.94 1.66
CA PHE A 117 -11.58 -2.64 0.79
C PHE A 117 -11.61 -1.14 0.53
N ALA A 118 -11.51 -0.74 -0.73
CA ALA A 118 -11.69 0.66 -1.10
C ALA A 118 -13.14 0.90 -1.57
N LEU A 119 -13.64 2.09 -1.30
CA LEU A 119 -14.98 2.46 -1.73
C LEU A 119 -15.07 2.43 -3.26
N GLY A 120 -16.02 1.65 -3.79
CA GLY A 120 -16.20 1.49 -5.25
C GLY A 120 -15.25 0.52 -5.93
N GLU A 121 -14.36 -0.16 -5.18
CA GLU A 121 -13.49 -1.20 -5.72
C GLU A 121 -14.31 -2.49 -5.98
N GLY A 122 -14.18 -3.05 -7.19
CA GLY A 122 -14.91 -4.27 -7.59
C GLY A 122 -16.40 -4.08 -7.86
N VAL A 123 -16.91 -2.84 -7.82
CA VAL A 123 -18.29 -2.52 -8.19
C VAL A 123 -18.30 -2.05 -9.66
N GLU A 124 -19.08 -2.72 -10.51
CA GLU A 124 -19.37 -2.18 -11.83
C GLU A 124 -20.01 -0.80 -11.66
N LYS A 125 -19.38 0.24 -12.22
CA LYS A 125 -20.02 1.54 -12.33
C LYS A 125 -21.21 1.37 -13.25
N THR A 126 -22.40 1.21 -12.69
CA THR A 126 -23.62 1.54 -13.43
C THR A 126 -23.48 3.03 -13.76
N GLU A 127 -23.38 3.34 -15.04
CA GLU A 127 -23.50 4.72 -15.50
C GLU A 127 -24.84 5.22 -14.99
N GLY A 128 -24.79 6.01 -13.91
CA GLY A 128 -25.95 6.76 -13.44
C GLY A 128 -26.39 7.72 -14.54
N PRO A 129 -27.62 8.22 -14.51
CA PRO A 129 -28.08 9.19 -15.47
C PRO A 129 -27.03 10.32 -15.59
N ASP A 130 -26.64 10.63 -16.82
CA ASP A 130 -25.66 11.66 -17.10
C ASP A 130 -26.17 12.98 -16.49
N PHE A 131 -25.43 13.47 -15.49
CA PHE A 131 -25.78 14.72 -14.81
C PHE A 131 -25.95 15.88 -15.80
N ALA A 132 -25.22 15.87 -16.91
CA ALA A 132 -25.40 16.83 -17.99
C ALA A 132 -26.78 16.69 -18.69
N ALA A 133 -27.25 15.45 -18.84
CA ALA A 133 -28.59 15.19 -19.39
C ALA A 133 -29.70 15.58 -18.41
N GLU A 134 -29.51 15.36 -17.09
CA GLU A 134 -30.45 15.82 -16.07
C GLU A 134 -30.54 17.37 -16.01
N VAL A 135 -29.39 18.05 -16.05
CA VAL A 135 -29.34 19.51 -16.08
C VAL A 135 -29.96 20.07 -17.36
N ALA A 136 -29.71 19.44 -18.51
CA ALA A 136 -30.33 19.83 -19.77
C ALA A 136 -31.86 19.64 -19.77
N ALA A 137 -32.34 18.54 -19.16
CA ALA A 137 -33.78 18.32 -18.99
C ALA A 137 -34.44 19.34 -18.05
N MET A 138 -33.74 19.78 -17.02
CA MET A 138 -34.23 20.81 -16.10
C MET A 138 -34.16 22.23 -16.71
N SER A 139 -33.16 22.53 -17.55
CA SER A 139 -32.99 23.83 -18.17
C SER A 139 -33.80 24.03 -19.46
N GLY A 140 -34.28 22.95 -20.07
CA GLY A 140 -35.11 22.97 -21.29
C GLY A 140 -36.61 23.16 -21.07
N GLN A 141 -37.07 23.39 -19.83
CA GLN A 141 -38.46 23.71 -19.48
C GLN A 141 -38.59 25.19 -19.11
N ALA A 142 -38.23 26.07 -20.05
CA ALA A 142 -38.65 27.46 -20.00
C ALA A 142 -39.21 27.92 -21.35
#